data_8cd6529f398ff7aecb348344b2989529
#
_entry.id   8cd6529f398ff7aecb348344b2989529
#
_cell.length_a   1.000
_cell.length_b   1.000
_cell.length_c   1.000
_cell.angle_alpha   90.00
_cell.angle_beta   90.00
_cell.angle_gamma   90.00
#
_symmetry.space_group_name_H-M   'P 1'
#
loop_
_entity.id
_entity.type
_entity.pdbx_description
1 polymer ?
#
loop_
_entity_poly.entity_id
_entity_poly.type
_entity_poly.pdbx_seq_one_letter_code
_entity_poly.pdbx_strand_id
1 'polypeptide(L)'
;MFKQSEKQFGKLQAKGEWKQESAEGITLYYRDLKFERYSLRFLLSFDADGSMNTIRLMPVPAASTAKPVAYNKEKMQERDITVGADDFKLPGTLTLPVGKKKAPVVILVHGSGPQDRDETVGPNKPFRDLAWGLAERGIATVRYDKRTKVYGAACVPEGRNIDYDTESVDDAVAIIAWAKELPEVDADSVYVLGHS
;
A
#
# COMPACT_ATOMS: atom_id res chain seq x y z
N MET A 1 -2.46 -28.35 -14.43
CA MET A 1 -3.04 -27.19 -13.73
C MET A 1 -4.55 -27.36 -13.46
N PHE A 2 -5.43 -27.58 -14.42
CA PHE A 2 -6.89 -27.69 -14.21
C PHE A 2 -7.35 -28.83 -13.27
N LYS A 3 -6.77 -30.03 -13.35
CA LYS A 3 -7.13 -31.15 -12.45
C LYS A 3 -6.80 -30.88 -10.97
N GLN A 4 -5.82 -30.02 -10.69
CA GLN A 4 -5.43 -29.65 -9.34
C GLN A 4 -6.36 -28.55 -8.78
N SER A 5 -6.83 -27.66 -9.64
CA SER A 5 -7.83 -26.65 -9.30
C SER A 5 -9.18 -27.25 -8.94
N GLU A 6 -9.62 -28.32 -9.64
CA GLU A 6 -10.87 -29.02 -9.31
C GLU A 6 -10.84 -29.69 -7.93
N LYS A 7 -9.69 -30.23 -7.53
CA LYS A 7 -9.55 -30.80 -6.17
C LYS A 7 -9.69 -29.73 -5.08
N GLN A 8 -9.16 -28.54 -5.33
CA GLN A 8 -9.13 -27.44 -4.35
C GLN A 8 -10.44 -26.63 -4.35
N PHE A 9 -10.96 -26.29 -5.51
CA PHE A 9 -12.05 -25.33 -5.68
C PHE A 9 -13.41 -25.96 -6.05
N GLY A 10 -13.43 -27.24 -6.34
CA GLY A 10 -14.58 -27.93 -6.92
C GLY A 10 -14.66 -27.76 -8.44
N LYS A 11 -15.71 -28.28 -9.07
CA LYS A 11 -15.90 -28.18 -10.52
C LYS A 11 -16.18 -26.73 -10.93
N LEU A 12 -15.66 -26.35 -12.10
CA LEU A 12 -15.97 -25.07 -12.72
C LEU A 12 -17.44 -25.05 -13.19
N GLN A 13 -18.23 -24.12 -12.68
CA GLN A 13 -19.65 -23.97 -12.99
C GLN A 13 -19.94 -22.93 -14.07
N ALA A 14 -19.20 -21.80 -14.06
CA ALA A 14 -19.38 -20.72 -15.02
C ALA A 14 -18.11 -19.94 -15.27
N LYS A 15 -18.02 -19.35 -16.45
CA LYS A 15 -16.95 -18.43 -16.87
C LYS A 15 -17.59 -17.11 -17.25
N GLY A 16 -17.13 -16.00 -16.61
CA GLY A 16 -17.52 -14.66 -16.98
C GLY A 16 -16.89 -14.22 -18.33
N GLU A 17 -17.32 -13.11 -18.84
CA GLU A 17 -16.74 -12.49 -20.02
C GLU A 17 -15.31 -11.99 -19.74
N TRP A 18 -14.47 -11.94 -20.77
CA TRP A 18 -13.18 -11.30 -20.68
C TRP A 18 -13.33 -9.78 -20.58
N LYS A 19 -12.58 -9.18 -19.66
CA LYS A 19 -12.43 -7.73 -19.52
C LYS A 19 -10.99 -7.36 -19.77
N GLN A 20 -10.79 -6.17 -20.30
CA GLN A 20 -9.48 -5.60 -20.57
C GLN A 20 -9.37 -4.23 -19.93
N GLU A 21 -8.25 -3.98 -19.30
CA GLU A 21 -7.85 -2.68 -18.76
C GLU A 21 -6.41 -2.41 -19.15
N SER A 22 -6.08 -1.16 -19.46
CA SER A 22 -4.71 -0.76 -19.80
C SER A 22 -4.33 0.49 -19.04
N ALA A 23 -3.18 0.45 -18.38
CA ALA A 23 -2.60 1.57 -17.64
C ALA A 23 -1.06 1.47 -17.68
N GLU A 24 -0.40 2.60 -17.82
CA GLU A 24 1.07 2.73 -17.70
C GLU A 24 1.87 1.72 -18.56
N GLY A 25 1.39 1.41 -19.76
CA GLY A 25 2.05 0.48 -20.69
C GLY A 25 1.79 -1.01 -20.38
N ILE A 26 1.01 -1.32 -19.35
CA ILE A 26 0.60 -2.69 -19.02
C ILE A 26 -0.84 -2.91 -19.47
N THR A 27 -1.10 -4.03 -20.12
CA THR A 27 -2.45 -4.46 -20.47
C THR A 27 -2.85 -5.67 -19.62
N LEU A 28 -3.96 -5.52 -18.90
CA LEU A 28 -4.56 -6.56 -18.09
C LEU A 28 -5.76 -7.17 -18.80
N TYR A 29 -5.80 -8.49 -18.87
CA TYR A 29 -6.98 -9.26 -19.26
C TYR A 29 -7.43 -10.08 -18.08
N TYR A 30 -8.71 -10.03 -17.74
CA TYR A 30 -9.23 -10.84 -16.66
C TYR A 30 -10.66 -11.32 -16.92
N ARG A 31 -10.99 -12.43 -16.28
CA ARG A 31 -12.35 -12.97 -16.23
C ARG A 31 -12.61 -13.65 -14.90
N ASP A 32 -13.85 -13.61 -14.45
CA ASP A 32 -14.24 -14.29 -13.23
C ASP A 32 -14.69 -15.73 -13.55
N LEU A 33 -14.25 -16.66 -12.72
CA LEU A 33 -14.51 -18.08 -12.79
C LEU A 33 -15.30 -18.50 -11.55
N LYS A 34 -16.49 -19.07 -11.74
CA LYS A 34 -17.31 -19.58 -10.63
C LYS A 34 -17.07 -21.07 -10.51
N PHE A 35 -16.45 -21.50 -9.43
CA PHE A 35 -16.33 -22.89 -9.01
C PHE A 35 -17.41 -23.25 -7.99
N GLU A 36 -17.56 -24.52 -7.67
CA GLU A 36 -18.53 -24.99 -6.67
C GLU A 36 -18.34 -24.34 -5.29
N ARG A 37 -17.07 -24.09 -4.88
CA ARG A 37 -16.73 -23.60 -3.55
C ARG A 37 -16.24 -22.16 -3.53
N TYR A 38 -15.76 -21.63 -4.67
CA TYR A 38 -15.09 -20.33 -4.73
C TYR A 38 -15.43 -19.59 -6.03
N SER A 39 -15.40 -18.28 -5.97
CA SER A 39 -15.34 -17.42 -7.16
C SER A 39 -13.96 -16.82 -7.26
N LEU A 40 -13.25 -17.11 -8.34
CA LEU A 40 -11.87 -16.69 -8.56
C LEU A 40 -11.77 -15.85 -9.83
N ARG A 41 -10.89 -14.86 -9.83
CA ARG A 41 -10.52 -14.08 -11.00
C ARG A 41 -9.25 -14.66 -11.61
N PHE A 42 -9.33 -15.04 -12.88
CA PHE A 42 -8.19 -15.38 -13.70
C PHE A 42 -7.71 -14.10 -14.39
N LEU A 43 -6.44 -13.77 -14.17
CA LEU A 43 -5.81 -12.54 -14.64
C LEU A 43 -4.54 -12.85 -15.42
N LEU A 44 -4.37 -12.16 -16.55
CA LEU A 44 -3.17 -12.11 -17.37
C LEU A 44 -2.72 -10.67 -17.50
N SER A 45 -1.43 -10.39 -17.39
CA SER A 45 -0.89 -9.08 -17.74
C SER A 45 0.19 -9.20 -18.81
N PHE A 46 0.24 -8.19 -19.66
CA PHE A 46 1.18 -8.07 -20.75
C PHE A 46 1.85 -6.69 -20.69
N ASP A 47 3.14 -6.67 -20.96
CA ASP A 47 3.90 -5.44 -21.11
C ASP A 47 3.61 -4.78 -22.47
N ALA A 48 4.12 -3.57 -22.67
CA ALA A 48 3.88 -2.79 -23.90
C ALA A 48 4.40 -3.49 -25.17
N ASP A 49 5.40 -4.36 -25.04
CA ASP A 49 5.94 -5.16 -26.17
C ASP A 49 5.14 -6.44 -26.46
N GLY A 50 4.07 -6.70 -25.70
CA GLY A 50 3.24 -7.88 -25.81
C GLY A 50 3.75 -9.12 -25.04
N SER A 51 4.85 -8.99 -24.31
CA SER A 51 5.36 -10.05 -23.44
C SER A 51 4.41 -10.31 -22.27
N MET A 52 4.16 -11.58 -21.95
CA MET A 52 3.35 -11.91 -20.78
C MET A 52 4.16 -11.68 -19.50
N ASN A 53 3.69 -10.76 -18.67
CA ASN A 53 4.31 -10.40 -17.40
C ASN A 53 3.80 -11.29 -16.25
N THR A 54 2.48 -11.47 -16.16
CA THR A 54 1.88 -12.13 -15.02
C THR A 54 0.70 -13.04 -15.43
N ILE A 55 0.60 -14.18 -14.75
CA ILE A 55 -0.60 -15.03 -14.75
C ILE A 55 -1.00 -15.30 -13.29
N ARG A 56 -2.23 -14.97 -12.91
CA ARG A 56 -2.73 -15.16 -11.56
C ARG A 56 -4.13 -15.72 -11.52
N LEU A 57 -4.38 -16.50 -10.46
CA LEU A 57 -5.72 -16.90 -10.06
C LEU A 57 -5.91 -16.39 -8.62
N MET A 58 -6.82 -15.46 -8.42
CA MET A 58 -7.02 -14.75 -7.16
C MET A 58 -8.51 -14.71 -6.80
N PRO A 59 -8.89 -14.52 -5.53
CA PRO A 59 -10.28 -14.33 -5.18
C PRO A 59 -10.90 -13.19 -5.99
N VAL A 60 -12.15 -13.37 -6.45
CA VAL A 60 -12.89 -12.23 -7.02
C VAL A 60 -13.02 -11.18 -5.92
N PRO A 61 -12.60 -9.94 -6.16
CA PRO A 61 -12.79 -8.89 -5.17
C PRO A 61 -14.28 -8.82 -4.83
N ALA A 62 -14.60 -9.02 -3.56
CA ALA A 62 -15.97 -8.79 -3.11
C ALA A 62 -16.33 -7.33 -3.44
N ALA A 63 -17.50 -7.14 -4.03
CA ALA A 63 -18.04 -5.79 -4.12
C ALA A 63 -18.08 -5.24 -2.70
N SER A 64 -17.32 -4.19 -2.43
CA SER A 64 -17.32 -3.59 -1.11
C SER A 64 -18.73 -3.10 -0.81
N THR A 65 -19.43 -3.82 0.05
CA THR A 65 -20.70 -3.36 0.63
C THR A 65 -20.45 -2.41 1.80
N ALA A 66 -19.19 -2.23 2.20
CA ALA A 66 -18.82 -1.29 3.23
C ALA A 66 -19.11 0.13 2.76
N LYS A 67 -19.91 0.85 3.51
CA LYS A 67 -20.09 2.28 3.29
C LYS A 67 -18.73 2.96 3.54
N PRO A 68 -18.32 3.90 2.67
CA PRO A 68 -17.13 4.70 2.95
C PRO A 68 -17.25 5.32 4.34
N VAL A 69 -16.21 5.19 5.14
CA VAL A 69 -16.18 5.85 6.44
C VAL A 69 -16.08 7.35 6.19
N ALA A 70 -17.02 8.10 6.76
CA ALA A 70 -16.96 9.55 6.71
C ALA A 70 -16.00 10.05 7.79
N TYR A 71 -14.95 10.75 7.38
CA TYR A 71 -13.99 11.41 8.26
C TYR A 71 -14.27 12.91 8.36
N ASN A 72 -14.16 13.45 9.55
CA ASN A 72 -14.27 14.90 9.73
C ASN A 72 -12.93 15.57 9.43
N LYS A 73 -12.78 16.10 8.23
CA LYS A 73 -11.56 16.79 7.77
C LYS A 73 -11.22 18.04 8.56
N GLU A 74 -12.17 18.64 9.29
CA GLU A 74 -11.92 19.80 10.15
C GLU A 74 -11.11 19.43 11.40
N LYS A 75 -11.07 18.13 11.74
CA LYS A 75 -10.29 17.62 12.88
C LYS A 75 -8.85 17.27 12.53
N MET A 76 -8.45 17.39 11.29
CA MET A 76 -7.11 17.04 10.84
C MET A 76 -6.53 18.06 9.88
N GLN A 77 -5.22 18.13 9.86
CA GLN A 77 -4.44 18.90 8.90
C GLN A 77 -3.41 17.99 8.26
N GLU A 78 -3.33 18.00 6.95
CA GLU A 78 -2.30 17.27 6.20
C GLU A 78 -1.26 18.24 5.66
N ARG A 79 0.01 17.84 5.72
CA ARG A 79 1.16 18.58 5.21
C ARG A 79 2.05 17.64 4.44
N ASP A 80 2.42 18.02 3.22
CA ASP A 80 3.43 17.29 2.45
C ASP A 80 4.79 17.40 3.13
N ILE A 81 5.50 16.28 3.17
CA ILE A 81 6.82 16.14 3.76
C ILE A 81 7.77 15.43 2.80
N THR A 82 9.04 15.56 3.06
CA THR A 82 10.09 14.76 2.42
C THR A 82 10.92 14.14 3.54
N VAL A 83 11.02 12.83 3.54
CA VAL A 83 11.67 12.02 4.59
C VAL A 83 12.54 10.96 3.95
N GLY A 84 13.15 10.07 4.74
CA GLY A 84 13.95 8.94 4.27
C GLY A 84 15.37 8.98 4.80
N ALA A 85 16.08 7.86 4.61
CA ALA A 85 17.48 7.70 5.01
C ALA A 85 18.45 8.07 3.88
N ASP A 86 19.65 8.48 4.25
CA ASP A 86 20.76 8.80 3.35
C ASP A 86 20.35 9.82 2.27
N ASP A 87 20.68 9.54 1.01
CA ASP A 87 20.36 10.40 -0.12
C ASP A 87 18.96 10.15 -0.71
N PHE A 88 18.20 9.20 -0.16
CA PHE A 88 16.87 8.87 -0.65
C PHE A 88 15.81 9.84 -0.08
N LYS A 89 15.26 10.67 -0.96
CA LYS A 89 14.20 11.64 -0.64
C LYS A 89 12.83 11.05 -0.96
N LEU A 90 12.11 10.65 0.07
CA LEU A 90 10.81 10.00 -0.04
C LEU A 90 9.68 11.00 0.19
N PRO A 91 8.85 11.27 -0.82
CA PRO A 91 7.66 12.08 -0.63
C PRO A 91 6.72 11.43 0.40
N GLY A 92 6.13 12.23 1.26
CA GLY A 92 5.24 11.73 2.30
C GLY A 92 4.16 12.73 2.69
N THR A 93 3.35 12.34 3.64
CA THR A 93 2.30 13.18 4.24
C THR A 93 2.31 13.01 5.76
N LEU A 94 2.44 14.12 6.47
CA LEU A 94 2.20 14.23 7.90
C LEU A 94 0.75 14.62 8.12
N THR A 95 -0.01 13.77 8.79
CA THR A 95 -1.38 14.06 9.20
C THR A 95 -1.37 14.42 10.69
N LEU A 96 -1.84 15.60 11.03
CA LEU A 96 -1.86 16.16 12.38
C LEU A 96 -3.30 16.31 12.88
N PRO A 97 -3.58 15.99 14.15
CA PRO A 97 -4.86 16.31 14.77
C PRO A 97 -4.97 17.81 15.04
N VAL A 98 -6.08 18.42 14.68
CA VAL A 98 -6.34 19.83 14.99
C VAL A 98 -6.59 20.01 16.50
N GLY A 99 -6.07 21.10 17.06
CA GLY A 99 -6.28 21.47 18.45
C GLY A 99 -5.34 20.80 19.47
N LYS A 100 -4.41 19.97 19.03
CA LYS A 100 -3.42 19.33 19.90
C LYS A 100 -2.04 19.95 19.68
N LYS A 101 -1.40 20.46 20.77
CA LYS A 101 -0.08 21.10 20.67
C LYS A 101 1.06 20.10 20.46
N LYS A 102 0.97 18.94 21.13
CA LYS A 102 1.88 17.80 20.96
C LYS A 102 1.06 16.53 20.89
N ALA A 103 1.16 15.79 19.81
CA ALA A 103 0.43 14.58 19.58
C ALA A 103 1.37 13.37 19.62
N PRO A 104 0.94 12.21 20.15
CA PRO A 104 1.60 10.97 19.85
C PRO A 104 1.56 10.75 18.33
N VAL A 105 2.59 10.11 17.77
CA VAL A 105 2.70 9.88 16.33
C VAL A 105 2.89 8.40 16.01
N VAL A 106 2.26 7.96 14.93
CA VAL A 106 2.44 6.62 14.37
C VAL A 106 3.07 6.73 12.99
N ILE A 107 4.22 6.07 12.80
CA ILE A 107 4.87 5.90 11.50
C ILE A 107 4.25 4.67 10.84
N LEU A 108 3.68 4.80 9.65
CA LEU A 108 3.08 3.70 8.91
C LEU A 108 4.10 3.12 7.93
N VAL A 109 4.51 1.87 8.17
CA VAL A 109 5.54 1.16 7.39
C VAL A 109 4.88 0.11 6.52
N HIS A 110 5.14 0.18 5.22
CA HIS A 110 4.51 -0.66 4.19
C HIS A 110 4.93 -2.13 4.25
N GLY A 111 4.06 -2.97 3.68
CA GLY A 111 4.37 -4.34 3.32
C GLY A 111 5.33 -4.45 2.12
N SER A 112 5.51 -5.68 1.64
CA SER A 112 6.41 -6.00 0.52
C SER A 112 6.01 -5.31 -0.78
N GLY A 113 7.01 -4.96 -1.60
CA GLY A 113 6.83 -4.36 -2.93
C GLY A 113 6.79 -2.84 -2.94
N PRO A 114 6.70 -2.23 -4.13
CA PRO A 114 6.77 -0.79 -4.34
C PRO A 114 5.43 -0.11 -4.00
N GLN A 115 5.20 0.18 -2.75
CA GLN A 115 3.95 0.74 -2.22
C GLN A 115 3.98 2.27 -2.19
N ASP A 116 2.84 2.89 -2.49
CA ASP A 116 2.64 4.32 -2.24
C ASP A 116 2.32 4.60 -0.76
N ARG A 117 2.35 5.84 -0.34
CA ARG A 117 2.10 6.30 1.04
C ARG A 117 0.73 5.90 1.60
N ASP A 118 -0.23 5.59 0.73
CA ASP A 118 -1.58 5.19 1.10
C ASP A 118 -1.74 3.68 1.18
N GLU A 119 -0.70 2.91 0.73
CA GLU A 119 -0.73 1.47 0.54
C GLU A 119 -1.93 1.03 -0.32
N THR A 120 -2.05 1.66 -1.47
CA THR A 120 -3.21 1.55 -2.36
C THR A 120 -3.39 0.14 -2.91
N VAL A 121 -4.55 -0.46 -2.63
CA VAL A 121 -4.95 -1.76 -3.17
C VAL A 121 -6.31 -1.61 -3.86
N GLY A 122 -6.30 -1.49 -5.18
CA GLY A 122 -7.50 -1.18 -5.94
C GLY A 122 -8.11 0.15 -5.49
N PRO A 123 -9.39 0.20 -5.10
CA PRO A 123 -10.02 1.44 -4.64
C PRO A 123 -9.68 1.79 -3.17
N ASN A 124 -9.03 0.90 -2.44
CA ASN A 124 -8.78 1.06 -1.01
C ASN A 124 -7.44 1.74 -0.74
N LYS A 125 -7.42 2.59 0.27
CA LYS A 125 -6.25 3.34 0.73
C LYS A 125 -6.08 3.17 2.25
N PRO A 126 -5.69 1.97 2.72
CA PRO A 126 -5.74 1.63 4.13
C PRO A 126 -4.90 2.54 5.01
N PHE A 127 -3.71 2.96 4.59
CA PHE A 127 -2.89 3.87 5.40
C PHE A 127 -3.47 5.28 5.47
N ARG A 128 -4.07 5.79 4.39
CA ARG A 128 -4.79 7.06 4.44
C ARG A 128 -5.97 6.98 5.40
N ASP A 129 -6.74 5.92 5.31
CA ASP A 129 -7.95 5.75 6.13
C ASP A 129 -7.57 5.59 7.61
N LEU A 130 -6.48 4.88 7.92
CA LEU A 130 -5.90 4.83 9.25
C LEU A 130 -5.45 6.20 9.75
N ALA A 131 -4.71 6.95 8.92
CA ALA A 131 -4.20 8.26 9.28
C ALA A 131 -5.33 9.22 9.66
N TRP A 132 -6.38 9.26 8.87
CA TRP A 132 -7.54 10.12 9.16
C TRP A 132 -8.29 9.67 10.42
N GLY A 133 -8.50 8.36 10.59
CA GLY A 133 -9.14 7.82 11.79
C GLY A 133 -8.34 8.04 13.07
N LEU A 134 -7.02 7.99 13.00
CA LEU A 134 -6.13 8.28 14.13
C LEU A 134 -6.10 9.79 14.45
N ALA A 135 -6.06 10.64 13.43
CA ALA A 135 -6.08 12.09 13.62
C ALA A 135 -7.35 12.58 14.33
N GLU A 136 -8.53 12.03 13.99
CA GLU A 136 -9.78 12.30 14.71
C GLU A 136 -9.72 11.95 16.21
N ARG A 137 -8.81 11.03 16.57
CA ARG A 137 -8.57 10.58 17.95
C ARG A 137 -7.38 11.26 18.63
N GLY A 138 -6.82 12.28 17.98
CA GLY A 138 -5.72 13.06 18.52
C GLY A 138 -4.34 12.43 18.38
N ILE A 139 -4.15 11.54 17.39
CA ILE A 139 -2.89 10.85 17.09
C ILE A 139 -2.43 11.28 15.70
N ALA A 140 -1.20 11.79 15.62
CA ALA A 140 -0.56 12.13 14.35
C ALA A 140 -0.09 10.88 13.61
N THR A 141 0.08 10.99 12.29
CA THR A 141 0.66 9.89 11.49
C THR A 141 1.62 10.42 10.44
N VAL A 142 2.63 9.60 10.14
CA VAL A 142 3.54 9.79 9.01
C VAL A 142 3.31 8.66 8.01
N ARG A 143 3.04 9.04 6.76
CA ARG A 143 2.94 8.15 5.59
C ARG A 143 3.93 8.63 4.55
N TYR A 144 4.58 7.73 3.86
CA TYR A 144 5.60 8.07 2.84
C TYR A 144 5.56 7.08 1.68
N ASP A 145 6.02 7.49 0.51
CA ASP A 145 6.15 6.59 -0.63
C ASP A 145 7.40 5.75 -0.42
N LYS A 146 7.26 4.42 -0.52
CA LYS A 146 8.35 3.49 -0.27
C LYS A 146 9.54 3.74 -1.23
N ARG A 147 10.76 3.53 -0.77
CA ARG A 147 11.99 3.70 -1.55
C ARG A 147 11.93 2.97 -2.90
N THR A 148 11.46 1.73 -2.91
CA THR A 148 11.29 0.94 -4.13
C THR A 148 10.21 1.49 -5.08
N LYS A 149 9.24 2.23 -4.56
CA LYS A 149 8.24 2.95 -5.38
C LYS A 149 8.84 4.18 -6.06
N VAL A 150 9.65 4.95 -5.33
CA VAL A 150 10.21 6.23 -5.81
C VAL A 150 11.38 6.00 -6.78
N TYR A 151 12.27 5.08 -6.43
CA TYR A 151 13.56 4.91 -7.12
C TYR A 151 13.65 3.59 -7.91
N GLY A 152 12.72 2.66 -7.73
CA GLY A 152 12.76 1.36 -8.40
C GLY A 152 14.08 0.63 -8.18
N ALA A 153 14.69 0.13 -9.23
CA ALA A 153 15.97 -0.57 -9.16
C ALA A 153 17.15 0.31 -8.72
N ALA A 154 17.05 1.64 -8.88
CA ALA A 154 18.11 2.57 -8.51
C ALA A 154 18.37 2.66 -7.00
N CYS A 155 17.44 2.16 -6.16
CA CYS A 155 17.66 2.10 -4.72
C CYS A 155 18.46 0.86 -4.27
N VAL A 156 18.78 -0.05 -5.18
CA VAL A 156 19.54 -1.27 -4.89
C VAL A 156 21.00 -1.04 -5.25
N PRO A 157 21.95 -1.21 -4.32
CA PRO A 157 23.37 -1.09 -4.63
C PRO A 157 23.78 -2.08 -5.73
N GLU A 158 24.70 -1.64 -6.60
CA GLU A 158 25.19 -2.47 -7.71
C GLU A 158 25.75 -3.81 -7.20
N GLY A 159 25.35 -4.92 -7.84
CA GLY A 159 25.76 -6.27 -7.48
C GLY A 159 25.13 -6.84 -6.20
N ARG A 160 24.13 -6.18 -5.65
CA ARG A 160 23.38 -6.67 -4.47
C ARG A 160 21.90 -6.92 -4.79
N ASN A 161 21.28 -7.75 -3.98
CA ASN A 161 19.82 -7.82 -3.90
C ASN A 161 19.35 -6.84 -2.83
N ILE A 162 18.13 -6.35 -2.99
CA ILE A 162 17.46 -5.58 -1.94
C ILE A 162 17.21 -6.50 -0.73
N ASP A 163 17.52 -6.03 0.46
CA ASP A 163 17.22 -6.68 1.72
C ASP A 163 16.19 -5.86 2.52
N TYR A 164 15.73 -6.38 3.64
CA TYR A 164 14.74 -5.71 4.47
C TYR A 164 15.25 -4.39 5.06
N ASP A 165 16.54 -4.34 5.41
CA ASP A 165 17.16 -3.14 5.98
C ASP A 165 17.10 -2.02 4.95
N THR A 166 17.62 -2.25 3.76
CA THR A 166 17.64 -1.29 2.66
C THR A 166 16.22 -0.97 2.14
N GLU A 167 15.31 -1.96 2.11
CA GLU A 167 13.96 -1.74 1.56
C GLU A 167 13.05 -0.92 2.48
N SER A 168 13.18 -1.07 3.80
CA SER A 168 12.16 -0.55 4.73
C SER A 168 12.72 -0.06 6.06
N VAL A 169 13.71 -0.75 6.68
CA VAL A 169 14.13 -0.49 8.07
C VAL A 169 14.88 0.82 8.17
N ASP A 170 15.84 1.07 7.29
CA ASP A 170 16.66 2.29 7.31
C ASP A 170 15.80 3.54 7.19
N ASP A 171 14.84 3.55 6.27
CA ASP A 171 13.91 4.67 6.11
C ASP A 171 13.01 4.83 7.33
N ALA A 172 12.48 3.74 7.90
CA ALA A 172 11.63 3.81 9.08
C ALA A 172 12.39 4.38 10.29
N VAL A 173 13.65 3.97 10.50
CA VAL A 173 14.50 4.48 11.58
C VAL A 173 14.80 5.97 11.39
N ALA A 174 15.15 6.39 10.17
CA ALA A 174 15.37 7.80 9.87
C ALA A 174 14.11 8.65 10.08
N ILE A 175 12.94 8.13 9.69
CA ILE A 175 11.65 8.83 9.86
C ILE A 175 11.26 8.92 11.35
N ILE A 176 11.54 7.91 12.16
CA ILE A 176 11.35 7.96 13.61
C ILE A 176 12.20 9.07 14.22
N ALA A 177 13.48 9.16 13.86
CA ALA A 177 14.37 10.20 14.35
C ALA A 177 13.87 11.60 13.93
N TRP A 178 13.51 11.77 12.66
CA TRP A 178 12.94 13.01 12.14
C TRP A 178 11.63 13.40 12.84
N ALA A 179 10.74 12.44 13.09
CA ALA A 179 9.46 12.72 13.73
C ALA A 179 9.60 13.22 15.18
N LYS A 180 10.63 12.76 15.91
CA LYS A 180 10.92 13.22 17.28
C LYS A 180 11.34 14.69 17.35
N GLU A 181 11.86 15.25 16.27
CA GLU A 181 12.28 16.65 16.19
C GLU A 181 11.13 17.61 15.82
N LEU A 182 9.94 17.06 15.49
CA LEU A 182 8.80 17.89 15.13
C LEU A 182 8.18 18.56 16.37
N PRO A 183 7.93 19.89 16.35
CA PRO A 183 7.37 20.60 17.47
C PRO A 183 5.93 20.19 17.79
N GLU A 184 5.19 19.64 16.81
CA GLU A 184 3.81 19.18 16.96
C GLU A 184 3.71 17.75 17.52
N VAL A 185 4.85 17.04 17.66
CA VAL A 185 4.92 15.65 18.08
C VAL A 185 5.41 15.55 19.53
N ASP A 186 4.83 14.62 20.26
CA ASP A 186 5.35 14.18 21.56
C ASP A 186 6.48 13.15 21.31
N ALA A 187 7.73 13.58 21.51
CA ALA A 187 8.91 12.80 21.24
C ALA A 187 9.02 11.48 22.08
N ASP A 188 8.32 11.44 23.22
CA ASP A 188 8.26 10.24 24.06
C ASP A 188 7.15 9.25 23.64
N SER A 189 6.30 9.66 22.70
CA SER A 189 5.13 8.90 22.23
C SER A 189 5.18 8.66 20.73
N VAL A 190 6.28 8.08 20.25
CA VAL A 190 6.50 7.73 18.83
C VAL A 190 6.37 6.22 18.66
N TYR A 191 5.45 5.81 17.78
CA TYR A 191 5.08 4.42 17.54
C TYR A 191 5.29 4.06 16.07
N VAL A 192 5.43 2.76 15.79
CA VAL A 192 5.49 2.20 14.43
C VAL A 192 4.36 1.21 14.26
N LEU A 193 3.65 1.31 13.13
CA LEU A 193 2.71 0.30 12.68
C LEU A 193 3.23 -0.25 11.35
N GLY A 194 3.61 -1.52 11.35
CA GLY A 194 4.07 -2.24 10.17
C GLY A 194 2.95 -3.08 9.56
N HIS A 195 2.88 -3.12 8.25
CA HIS A 195 2.09 -4.07 7.49
C HIS A 195 3.01 -5.10 6.86
N SER A 196 2.63 -6.37 6.92
CA SER A 196 3.24 -7.61 6.43
C SER A 196 4.44 -7.49 5.50
#